data_89a7b49a37b11f732f6cf4bef2726373
#
_entry.id   89a7b49a37b11f732f6cf4bef2726373
#
_cell.length_a   1.000
_cell.length_b   1.000
_cell.length_c   1.000
_cell.angle_alpha   90.00
_cell.angle_beta   90.00
_cell.angle_gamma   90.00
#
_symmetry.space_group_name_H-M   'P 1'
#
loop_
_entity.id
_entity.type
_entity.pdbx_description
1 polymer ?
#
loop_
_entity_poly.entity_id
_entity_poly.type
_entity_poly.pdbx_seq_one_letter_code
_entity_poly.pdbx_strand_id
1 'polypeptide(L)'
;MSPSGARVIIAGGGPAAVEAVLALRELAGDRVSLELIAPNRELVVRAYEVLAPFHEGHEHHYPLAQIAADVDAELVVDALAGVDADAQTITLGSGERRGYDALILSLIHI
;
A
#
# COMPACT_ATOMS: atom_id res chain seq x y z
N MET A 1 15.86 15.88 10.83
CA MET A 1 16.29 14.77 11.58
C MET A 1 15.63 13.49 11.13
N SER A 2 16.43 12.53 10.93
CA SER A 2 15.93 11.25 10.48
C SER A 2 15.11 10.59 11.57
N PRO A 3 13.93 10.11 11.25
CA PRO A 3 13.22 9.28 12.20
C PRO A 3 14.07 8.05 12.50
N SER A 4 14.02 7.62 13.70
CA SER A 4 14.78 6.48 14.13
C SER A 4 14.25 5.18 13.58
N GLY A 5 13.18 5.21 12.82
CA GLY A 5 12.53 4.00 12.39
C GLY A 5 12.97 3.50 11.04
N ALA A 6 12.71 2.25 10.80
CA ALA A 6 12.95 1.64 9.51
C ALA A 6 11.95 2.20 8.49
N ARG A 7 12.40 2.29 7.25
CA ARG A 7 11.55 2.74 6.17
C ARG A 7 10.94 1.54 5.48
N VAL A 8 9.64 1.41 5.58
CA VAL A 8 8.92 0.26 5.03
C VAL A 8 8.05 0.75 3.88
N ILE A 9 8.24 0.15 2.71
CA ILE A 9 7.42 0.45 1.56
C ILE A 9 6.49 -0.73 1.31
N ILE A 10 5.21 -0.43 1.18
CA ILE A 10 4.20 -1.42 0.82
C ILE A 10 3.71 -1.05 -0.58
N ALA A 11 3.90 -1.95 -1.53
CA ALA A 11 3.49 -1.71 -2.91
C ALA A 11 2.27 -2.54 -3.24
N GLY A 12 1.22 -1.87 -3.66
CA GLY A 12 -0.04 -2.47 -4.01
C GLY A 12 -1.18 -1.61 -3.51
N GLY A 13 -2.32 -1.69 -4.15
CA GLY A 13 -3.47 -0.87 -3.79
C GLY A 13 -4.67 -1.67 -3.34
N GLY A 14 -4.50 -2.96 -3.11
CA GLY A 14 -5.60 -3.82 -2.72
C GLY A 14 -5.77 -3.93 -1.21
N PRO A 15 -6.77 -4.71 -0.78
CA PRO A 15 -7.04 -4.86 0.65
C PRO A 15 -5.86 -5.37 1.46
N ALA A 16 -5.07 -6.28 0.89
CA ALA A 16 -3.94 -6.84 1.62
C ALA A 16 -2.87 -5.78 1.90
N ALA A 17 -2.67 -4.85 0.97
CA ALA A 17 -1.71 -3.77 1.18
C ALA A 17 -2.19 -2.84 2.29
N VAL A 18 -3.48 -2.53 2.30
CA VAL A 18 -4.08 -1.69 3.34
C VAL A 18 -3.97 -2.38 4.69
N GLU A 19 -4.28 -3.68 4.75
CA GLU A 19 -4.16 -4.41 6.00
C GLU A 19 -2.73 -4.42 6.51
N ALA A 20 -1.75 -4.54 5.61
CA ALA A 20 -0.34 -4.52 6.00
C ALA A 20 0.03 -3.16 6.60
N VAL A 21 -0.43 -2.07 6.00
CA VAL A 21 -0.16 -0.73 6.52
C VAL A 21 -0.75 -0.57 7.91
N LEU A 22 -2.00 -0.98 8.08
CA LEU A 22 -2.67 -0.85 9.37
C LEU A 22 -1.99 -1.71 10.43
N ALA A 23 -1.64 -2.95 10.09
CA ALA A 23 -1.01 -3.86 11.03
C ALA A 23 0.37 -3.37 11.45
N LEU A 24 1.14 -2.86 10.51
CA LEU A 24 2.48 -2.36 10.81
C LEU A 24 2.42 -1.15 11.74
N ARG A 25 1.47 -0.26 11.50
CA ARG A 25 1.35 0.90 12.39
C ARG A 25 0.93 0.47 13.79
N GLU A 26 0.06 -0.51 13.89
CA GLU A 26 -0.36 -1.01 15.18
C GLU A 26 0.76 -1.74 15.92
N LEU A 27 1.50 -2.59 15.19
CA LEU A 27 2.53 -3.43 15.82
C LEU A 27 3.82 -2.68 16.08
N ALA A 28 4.22 -1.81 15.18
CA ALA A 28 5.51 -1.13 15.28
C ALA A 28 5.39 0.30 15.80
N GLY A 29 4.17 0.85 15.84
CA GLY A 29 3.97 2.21 16.28
C GLY A 29 4.70 3.19 15.38
N ASP A 30 5.38 4.14 15.98
CA ASP A 30 6.13 5.15 15.24
C ASP A 30 7.58 4.75 14.99
N ARG A 31 7.91 3.49 15.24
CA ARG A 31 9.26 2.99 14.97
C ARG A 31 9.52 2.76 13.49
N VAL A 32 8.48 2.82 12.67
CA VAL A 32 8.63 2.64 11.23
C VAL A 32 8.03 3.83 10.52
N SER A 33 8.64 4.15 9.38
CA SER A 33 8.10 5.12 8.43
C SER A 33 7.45 4.32 7.32
N LEU A 34 6.17 4.58 7.05
CA LEU A 34 5.38 3.79 6.12
C LEU A 34 5.10 4.58 4.85
N GLU A 35 5.31 3.92 3.71
CA GLU A 35 4.94 4.46 2.40
C GLU A 35 4.10 3.43 1.67
N LEU A 36 2.99 3.86 1.14
CA LEU A 36 2.11 3.02 0.34
C LEU A 36 2.20 3.47 -1.11
N ILE A 37 2.66 2.57 -1.97
CA ILE A 37 2.73 2.82 -3.41
C ILE A 37 1.57 2.10 -4.04
N ALA A 38 0.67 2.85 -4.64
CA ALA A 38 -0.55 2.28 -5.20
C ALA A 38 -0.80 2.82 -6.60
N PRO A 39 -1.23 1.98 -7.53
CA PRO A 39 -1.47 2.44 -8.90
C PRO A 39 -2.72 3.29 -9.03
N ASN A 40 -3.62 3.23 -8.05
CA ASN A 40 -4.86 3.98 -8.08
C ASN A 40 -5.02 4.73 -6.77
N ARG A 41 -5.84 5.78 -6.83
CA ARG A 41 -6.09 6.60 -5.65
C ARG A 41 -7.07 5.99 -4.69
N GLU A 42 -7.79 4.98 -5.14
CA GLU A 42 -8.84 4.38 -4.34
C GLU A 42 -8.64 2.90 -4.19
N LEU A 43 -8.98 2.43 -3.00
CA LEU A 43 -9.13 1.01 -2.75
C LEU A 43 -10.50 0.60 -3.25
N VAL A 44 -10.53 -0.35 -4.16
CA VAL A 44 -11.79 -0.89 -4.67
C VAL A 44 -11.98 -2.26 -4.06
N VAL A 45 -13.04 -2.40 -3.30
CA VAL A 45 -13.41 -3.66 -2.69
C VAL A 45 -14.67 -4.17 -3.37
N ARG A 46 -14.55 -5.32 -3.98
CA ARG A 46 -15.69 -5.96 -4.61
C ARG A 46 -16.19 -7.05 -3.69
N ALA A 47 -17.46 -6.98 -3.40
CA ALA A 47 -18.09 -8.00 -2.60
C ALA A 47 -18.44 -9.16 -3.53
N TYR A 48 -17.63 -10.18 -3.49
CA TYR A 48 -17.95 -11.42 -4.18
C TYR A 48 -18.77 -12.28 -3.24
N GLU A 49 -20.04 -12.00 -3.27
CA GLU A 49 -20.86 -12.68 -2.31
C GLU A 49 -21.50 -13.88 -2.89
N VAL A 50 -21.58 -14.88 -2.08
CA VAL A 50 -22.48 -15.95 -2.38
C VAL A 50 -23.88 -15.40 -2.63
N LEU A 51 -24.13 -14.23 -2.11
CA LEU A 51 -25.42 -13.57 -2.24
C LEU A 51 -25.54 -12.77 -3.52
N ALA A 52 -24.55 -12.83 -4.37
CA ALA A 52 -24.55 -12.08 -5.61
C ALA A 52 -25.83 -12.18 -6.43
N PRO A 53 -26.52 -13.31 -6.43
CA PRO A 53 -27.78 -13.38 -7.18
C PRO A 53 -28.84 -12.44 -6.65
N PHE A 54 -28.73 -12.02 -5.42
CA PHE A 54 -29.71 -11.15 -4.80
C PHE A 54 -29.23 -9.72 -4.68
N HIS A 55 -27.93 -9.50 -4.80
CA HIS A 55 -27.33 -8.19 -4.71
C HIS A 55 -26.50 -7.98 -5.94
N GLU A 56 -26.75 -6.91 -6.63
CA GLU A 56 -25.85 -6.52 -7.68
C GLU A 56 -24.52 -6.25 -7.00
N GLY A 57 -23.44 -6.66 -7.66
CA GLY A 57 -22.12 -6.49 -7.10
C GLY A 57 -21.87 -5.04 -6.74
N HIS A 58 -21.69 -4.78 -5.48
CA HIS A 58 -21.36 -3.44 -5.04
C HIS A 58 -19.86 -3.29 -4.98
N GLU A 59 -19.36 -2.31 -5.70
CA GLU A 59 -17.99 -1.89 -5.54
C GLU A 59 -17.98 -0.80 -4.51
N HIS A 60 -17.16 -0.99 -3.50
CA HIS A 60 -16.94 0.03 -2.50
C HIS A 60 -15.61 0.69 -2.78
N HIS A 61 -15.62 2.01 -2.87
CA HIS A 61 -14.43 2.80 -3.14
C HIS A 61 -14.04 3.55 -1.88
N TYR A 62 -12.80 3.34 -1.46
CA TYR A 62 -12.26 4.01 -0.28
C TYR A 62 -11.06 4.82 -0.70
N PRO A 63 -11.01 6.11 -0.37
CA PRO A 63 -9.86 6.92 -0.74
C PRO A 63 -8.62 6.48 0.06
N LEU A 64 -7.59 6.07 -0.66
CA LEU A 64 -6.37 5.62 0.00
C LEU A 64 -5.68 6.74 0.75
N ALA A 65 -5.84 7.98 0.29
CA ALA A 65 -5.25 9.12 0.98
C ALA A 65 -5.78 9.25 2.40
N GLN A 66 -7.07 8.98 2.60
CA GLN A 66 -7.66 9.04 3.93
C GLN A 66 -7.09 7.94 4.81
N ILE A 67 -6.98 6.73 4.26
CA ILE A 67 -6.44 5.61 5.02
C ILE A 67 -4.98 5.87 5.38
N ALA A 68 -4.20 6.36 4.43
CA ALA A 68 -2.80 6.68 4.69
C ALA A 68 -2.65 7.76 5.75
N ALA A 69 -3.49 8.79 5.68
CA ALA A 69 -3.46 9.87 6.66
C ALA A 69 -3.80 9.36 8.06
N ASP A 70 -4.74 8.45 8.16
CA ASP A 70 -5.16 7.90 9.45
C ASP A 70 -4.04 7.14 10.14
N VAL A 71 -3.12 6.56 9.39
CA VAL A 71 -2.00 5.80 9.96
C VAL A 71 -0.67 6.51 9.76
N ASP A 72 -0.71 7.77 9.37
CA ASP A 72 0.49 8.58 9.17
C ASP A 72 1.47 7.93 8.19
N ALA A 73 0.94 7.45 7.09
CA ALA A 73 1.72 6.87 6.02
C ALA A 73 1.70 7.80 4.82
N GLU A 74 2.77 7.77 4.03
CA GLU A 74 2.81 8.52 2.79
C GLU A 74 2.15 7.69 1.70
N LEU A 75 1.27 8.31 0.92
CA LEU A 75 0.67 7.66 -0.24
C LEU A 75 1.34 8.20 -1.50
N VAL A 76 1.83 7.29 -2.33
CA VAL A 76 2.38 7.64 -3.64
C VAL A 76 1.54 6.89 -4.67
N VAL A 77 0.86 7.65 -5.52
CA VAL A 77 0.04 7.06 -6.57
C VAL A 77 0.90 6.88 -7.80
N ASP A 78 1.38 5.66 -7.98
CA ASP A 78 2.26 5.33 -9.09
C ASP A 78 2.33 3.81 -9.18
N ALA A 79 2.88 3.33 -10.27
CA ALA A 79 3.10 1.90 -10.46
C ALA A 79 4.51 1.53 -10.03
N LEU A 80 4.66 0.31 -9.57
CA LEU A 80 5.98 -0.23 -9.26
C LEU A 80 6.55 -0.79 -10.56
N ALA A 81 7.66 -0.23 -11.01
CA ALA A 81 8.29 -0.65 -12.26
C ALA A 81 9.43 -1.64 -12.05
N GLY A 82 10.10 -1.58 -10.92
CA GLY A 82 11.19 -2.50 -10.67
C GLY A 82 11.66 -2.47 -9.23
N VAL A 83 12.38 -3.52 -8.86
CA VAL A 83 12.94 -3.67 -7.52
C VAL A 83 14.41 -4.08 -7.68
N ASP A 84 15.28 -3.37 -6.98
CA ASP A 84 16.68 -3.74 -6.86
C ASP A 84 16.93 -4.13 -5.42
N ALA A 85 16.91 -5.43 -5.16
CA ALA A 85 17.03 -5.92 -3.79
C ALA A 85 18.41 -5.69 -3.20
N ASP A 86 19.45 -5.71 -4.05
CA ASP A 86 20.80 -5.49 -3.56
C ASP A 86 21.00 -4.06 -3.09
N ALA A 87 20.46 -3.12 -3.83
CA ALA A 87 20.55 -1.71 -3.46
C ALA A 87 19.43 -1.29 -2.50
N GLN A 88 18.47 -2.15 -2.26
CA GLN A 88 17.29 -1.86 -1.45
C GLN A 88 16.57 -0.62 -1.97
N THR A 89 16.30 -0.60 -3.26
CA THR A 89 15.57 0.48 -3.90
C THR A 89 14.48 -0.07 -4.80
N ILE A 90 13.44 0.73 -4.98
CA ILE A 90 12.42 0.46 -5.97
C ILE A 90 12.46 1.56 -7.02
N THR A 91 11.96 1.24 -8.20
CA THR A 91 11.78 2.23 -9.27
C THR A 91 10.29 2.28 -9.58
N LEU A 92 9.77 3.49 -9.62
CA LEU A 92 8.37 3.72 -9.92
C LEU A 92 8.18 3.91 -11.42
N GLY A 93 6.93 3.84 -11.86
CA GLY A 93 6.62 4.03 -13.27
C GLY A 93 7.06 5.39 -13.80
N SER A 94 7.09 6.39 -12.95
CA SER A 94 7.58 7.71 -13.32
C SER A 94 9.09 7.78 -13.50
N GLY A 95 9.81 6.75 -13.07
CA GLY A 95 11.27 6.75 -13.07
C GLY A 95 11.88 7.13 -11.74
N GLU A 96 11.08 7.56 -10.81
CA GLU A 96 11.57 7.90 -9.47
C GLU A 96 12.08 6.65 -8.77
N ARG A 97 13.17 6.80 -8.03
CA ARG A 97 13.73 5.70 -7.24
C ARG A 97 13.58 6.02 -5.77
N ARG A 98 13.25 5.00 -4.99
CA ARG A 98 13.07 5.15 -3.55
C ARG A 98 13.77 4.02 -2.82
N GLY A 99 14.48 4.37 -1.76
CA GLY A 99 15.13 3.38 -0.92
C GLY A 99 14.19 2.86 0.16
N TYR A 100 14.48 1.66 0.64
CA TYR A 100 13.67 1.07 1.70
C TYR A 100 14.54 0.18 2.58
N ASP A 101 14.06 -0.04 3.80
CA ASP A 101 14.64 -1.04 4.68
C ASP A 101 13.89 -2.36 4.57
N ALA A 102 12.60 -2.28 4.31
CA ALA A 102 11.77 -3.46 4.08
C ALA A 102 10.74 -3.14 3.00
N LEU A 103 10.45 -4.13 2.17
CA LEU A 103 9.51 -3.98 1.08
C LEU A 103 8.49 -5.11 1.16
N ILE A 104 7.23 -4.73 1.14
CA ILE A 104 6.13 -5.68 1.11
C ILE A 104 5.42 -5.52 -0.23
N LEU A 105 5.33 -6.59 -0.97
CA LEU A 105 4.62 -6.61 -2.24
C LEU A 105 3.27 -7.27 -2.05
N SER A 106 2.24 -6.56 -2.41
CA SER A 106 0.89 -7.09 -2.35
C SER A 106 0.45 -7.39 -3.77
N LEU A 107 0.25 -8.64 -4.06
CA LEU A 107 -0.17 -9.06 -5.39
C LEU A 107 -1.69 -9.10 -5.45
N ILE A 108 -2.21 -8.64 -6.57
CA ILE A 108 -3.63 -8.70 -6.80
C ILE A 108 -3.91 -10.00 -7.53
N HIS A 109 -4.75 -10.79 -6.92
CA HIS A 109 -5.23 -12.00 -7.58
C HIS A 109 -6.43 -11.65 -8.43
N ILE A 110 -6.32 -11.99 -9.66
CA ILE A 110 -7.42 -11.79 -10.57
C ILE A 110 -8.10 -13.12 -10.83
#